data_b1018277265f3330bd9f848cea405734
#
_entry.id   b1018277265f3330bd9f848cea405734
#
_cell.length_a   1.000
_cell.length_b   1.000
_cell.length_c   1.000
_cell.angle_alpha   90.00
_cell.angle_beta   90.00
_cell.angle_gamma   90.00
#
_symmetry.space_group_name_H-M   'P 1'
#
loop_
_entity.id
_entity.type
_entity.pdbx_description
1 polymer ?
#
loop_
_entity_poly.entity_id
_entity_poly.type
_entity_poly.pdbx_seq_one_letter_code
_entity_poly.pdbx_strand_id
1 'polypeptide(L)'
;MEGSSTNRKPLSYLILQGTSRLTGLVACSFFTVFFIGEGIPEIKAGNLLMILPVMTWLFLVLLGYVLAWFFEITGGIIMMLSTLGMAAFEFFEGGHSEFHEILIISLPFIIPGLMFVITGLMAKNHRKKQS
;
A
#
# COMPACT_ATOMS: atom_id res chain seq x y z
N MET A 1 -27.25 -28.35 -24.94
CA MET A 1 -26.84 -26.93 -24.82
C MET A 1 -25.94 -26.78 -23.63
N GLU A 2 -24.68 -26.82 -23.87
CA GLU A 2 -23.68 -26.61 -22.84
C GLU A 2 -23.54 -25.11 -22.64
N GLY A 3 -24.24 -24.61 -21.65
CA GLY A 3 -23.93 -23.29 -21.13
C GLY A 3 -22.51 -23.30 -20.55
N SER A 4 -21.52 -22.89 -21.32
CA SER A 4 -20.23 -22.55 -20.77
C SER A 4 -20.47 -21.45 -19.76
N SER A 5 -20.68 -21.81 -18.51
CA SER A 5 -20.62 -20.87 -17.40
C SER A 5 -19.18 -20.36 -17.37
N THR A 6 -18.92 -19.40 -18.23
CA THR A 6 -17.68 -18.66 -18.18
C THR A 6 -17.63 -18.09 -16.77
N ASN A 7 -16.75 -18.63 -15.97
CA ASN A 7 -16.47 -18.26 -14.59
C ASN A 7 -15.86 -16.84 -14.57
N ARG A 8 -16.62 -15.89 -15.13
CA ARG A 8 -16.19 -14.50 -15.24
C ARG A 8 -16.32 -13.85 -13.87
N LYS A 9 -15.22 -13.38 -13.36
CA LYS A 9 -15.22 -12.52 -12.18
C LYS A 9 -16.13 -11.33 -12.43
N PRO A 10 -16.90 -10.87 -11.44
CA PRO A 10 -17.79 -9.72 -11.61
C PRO A 10 -17.00 -8.48 -12.06
N LEU A 11 -17.62 -7.67 -12.93
CA LEU A 11 -16.99 -6.45 -13.45
C LEU A 11 -16.53 -5.50 -12.33
N SER A 12 -17.31 -5.40 -11.26
CA SER A 12 -16.96 -4.62 -10.07
C SER A 12 -15.63 -5.07 -9.43
N TYR A 13 -15.38 -6.37 -9.36
CA TYR A 13 -14.11 -6.92 -8.88
C TYR A 13 -12.93 -6.52 -9.78
N LEU A 14 -13.10 -6.63 -11.08
CA LEU A 14 -12.03 -6.28 -12.04
C LEU A 14 -11.71 -4.79 -12.01
N ILE A 15 -12.73 -3.93 -11.91
CA ILE A 15 -12.56 -2.49 -11.80
C ILE A 15 -11.84 -2.14 -10.50
N LEU A 16 -12.27 -2.70 -9.38
CA LEU A 16 -11.66 -2.45 -8.07
C LEU A 16 -10.21 -2.93 -8.02
N GLN A 17 -9.92 -4.11 -8.56
CA GLN A 17 -8.58 -4.66 -8.66
C GLN A 17 -7.66 -3.77 -9.51
N GLY A 18 -8.12 -3.37 -10.68
CA GLY A 18 -7.36 -2.47 -11.55
C GLY A 18 -7.10 -1.12 -10.90
N THR A 19 -8.11 -0.54 -10.25
CA THR A 19 -8.00 0.73 -9.54
C THR A 19 -7.03 0.62 -8.35
N SER A 20 -7.07 -0.46 -7.58
CA SER A 20 -6.15 -0.70 -6.47
C SER A 20 -4.69 -0.75 -6.94
N ARG A 21 -4.44 -1.46 -8.03
CA ARG A 21 -3.10 -1.59 -8.62
C ARG A 21 -2.60 -0.25 -9.13
N LEU A 22 -3.45 0.48 -9.84
CA LEU A 22 -3.11 1.80 -10.38
C LEU A 22 -2.83 2.81 -9.28
N THR A 23 -3.68 2.89 -8.27
CA THR A 23 -3.52 3.79 -7.13
C THR A 23 -2.24 3.46 -6.35
N GLY A 24 -1.97 2.18 -6.10
CA GLY A 24 -0.74 1.73 -5.47
C GLY A 24 0.51 2.06 -6.29
N LEU A 25 0.44 1.90 -7.62
CA LEU A 25 1.54 2.26 -8.50
C LEU A 25 1.85 3.77 -8.45
N VAL A 26 0.82 4.60 -8.50
CA VAL A 26 0.96 6.07 -8.40
C VAL A 26 1.58 6.44 -7.04
N ALA A 27 1.08 5.88 -5.95
CA ALA A 27 1.63 6.12 -4.62
C ALA A 27 3.11 5.71 -4.52
N CYS A 28 3.45 4.51 -5.00
CA CYS A 28 4.84 4.02 -4.99
C CYS A 28 5.77 4.88 -5.86
N SER A 29 5.29 5.31 -7.03
CA SER A 29 6.06 6.20 -7.93
C SER A 29 6.30 7.56 -7.29
N PHE A 30 5.28 8.14 -6.68
CA PHE A 30 5.39 9.42 -5.97
C PHE A 30 6.45 9.33 -4.86
N PHE A 31 6.41 8.27 -4.06
CA PHE A 31 7.39 8.09 -2.99
C PHE A 31 8.79 7.78 -3.49
N THR A 32 8.93 7.08 -4.59
CA THR A 32 10.24 6.85 -5.21
C THR A 32 10.86 8.18 -5.65
N VAL A 33 10.08 9.04 -6.29
CA VAL A 33 10.54 10.38 -6.70
C VAL A 33 10.88 11.24 -5.48
N PHE A 34 10.03 11.21 -4.45
CA PHE A 34 10.29 11.92 -3.20
C PHE A 34 11.58 11.42 -2.52
N PHE A 35 11.78 10.12 -2.47
CA PHE A 35 12.98 9.51 -1.91
C PHE A 35 14.26 9.92 -2.68
N ILE A 36 14.20 9.96 -4.01
CA ILE A 36 15.32 10.41 -4.83
C ILE A 36 15.62 11.90 -4.55
N GLY A 37 14.58 12.72 -4.42
CA GLY A 37 14.72 14.16 -4.20
C GLY A 37 15.22 14.53 -2.80
N GLU A 38 14.72 13.89 -1.77
CA GLU A 38 14.99 14.23 -0.37
C GLU A 38 15.96 13.25 0.31
N GLY A 39 15.78 11.94 0.07
CA GLY A 39 16.53 10.90 0.75
C GLY A 39 18.00 10.82 0.31
N ILE A 40 18.28 10.93 -0.98
CA ILE A 40 19.66 10.83 -1.50
C ILE A 40 20.55 12.00 -1.01
N PRO A 41 20.09 13.27 -1.02
CA PRO A 41 20.86 14.36 -0.45
C PRO A 41 21.21 14.16 1.02
N GLU A 42 20.27 13.66 1.82
CA GLU A 42 20.50 13.40 3.25
C GLU A 42 21.52 12.27 3.48
N ILE A 43 21.49 11.23 2.67
CA ILE A 43 22.49 10.14 2.71
C ILE A 43 23.88 10.71 2.39
N LYS A 44 24.00 11.57 1.38
CA LYS A 44 25.26 12.22 1.01
C LYS A 44 25.75 13.18 2.08
N ALA A 45 24.85 13.79 2.84
CA ALA A 45 25.18 14.65 3.98
C ALA A 45 25.66 13.86 5.21
N GLY A 46 25.64 12.53 5.20
CA GLY A 46 26.07 11.69 6.31
C GLY A 46 24.99 11.39 7.35
N ASN A 47 23.74 11.78 7.09
CA ASN A 47 22.60 11.61 8.00
C ASN A 47 21.91 10.24 7.83
N LEU A 48 22.65 9.20 7.45
CA LEU A 48 22.12 7.88 7.15
C LEU A 48 21.27 7.29 8.28
N LEU A 49 21.70 7.49 9.53
CA LEU A 49 20.98 6.99 10.71
C LEU A 49 19.61 7.63 10.90
N MET A 50 19.44 8.88 10.47
CA MET A 50 18.16 9.58 10.52
C MET A 50 17.16 9.05 9.51
N ILE A 51 17.64 8.66 8.34
CA ILE A 51 16.81 8.20 7.22
C ILE A 51 16.50 6.71 7.29
N LEU A 52 17.34 5.93 7.95
CA LEU A 52 17.23 4.47 8.01
C LEU A 52 15.84 3.99 8.46
N PRO A 53 15.20 4.54 9.51
CA PRO A 53 13.85 4.12 9.90
C PRO A 53 12.81 4.36 8.81
N VAL A 54 12.82 5.55 8.21
CA VAL A 54 11.89 5.92 7.14
C VAL A 54 12.05 5.00 5.92
N MET A 55 13.29 4.70 5.54
CA MET A 55 13.59 3.73 4.47
C MET A 55 13.06 2.34 4.76
N THR A 56 13.20 1.88 6.01
CA THR A 56 12.71 0.56 6.42
C THR A 56 11.20 0.48 6.27
N TRP A 57 10.47 1.47 6.77
CA TRP A 57 9.02 1.53 6.63
C TRP A 57 8.57 1.62 5.18
N LEU A 58 9.23 2.45 4.38
CA LEU A 58 8.94 2.57 2.96
C LEU A 58 9.17 1.25 2.21
N PHE A 59 10.26 0.56 2.51
CA PHE A 59 10.55 -0.75 1.94
C PHE A 59 9.46 -1.77 2.29
N LEU A 60 8.98 -1.79 3.53
CA LEU A 60 7.88 -2.66 3.96
C LEU A 60 6.57 -2.36 3.22
N VAL A 61 6.26 -1.09 2.99
CA VAL A 61 5.09 -0.69 2.19
C VAL A 61 5.21 -1.17 0.75
N LEU A 62 6.38 -0.99 0.13
CA LEU A 62 6.64 -1.46 -1.23
C LEU A 62 6.57 -2.99 -1.34
N LEU A 63 7.11 -3.70 -0.35
CA LEU A 63 7.03 -5.14 -0.26
C LEU A 63 5.57 -5.60 -0.15
N GLY A 64 4.78 -4.95 0.70
CA GLY A 64 3.35 -5.17 0.82
C GLY A 64 2.61 -4.95 -0.50
N TYR A 65 2.95 -3.90 -1.23
CA TYR A 65 2.38 -3.62 -2.55
C TYR A 65 2.70 -4.72 -3.57
N VAL A 66 3.95 -5.17 -3.65
CA VAL A 66 4.34 -6.27 -4.54
C VAL A 66 3.62 -7.56 -4.15
N LEU A 67 3.54 -7.87 -2.87
CA LEU A 67 2.81 -9.03 -2.36
C LEU A 67 1.30 -8.94 -2.68
N ALA A 68 0.72 -7.75 -2.66
CA ALA A 68 -0.68 -7.54 -2.98
C ALA A 68 -1.04 -7.91 -4.43
N TRP A 69 -0.08 -7.95 -5.35
CA TRP A 69 -0.29 -8.43 -6.71
C TRP A 69 -0.56 -9.93 -6.77
N PHE A 70 0.00 -10.67 -5.82
CA PHE A 70 -0.15 -12.14 -5.74
C PHE A 70 -1.16 -12.54 -4.66
N PHE A 71 -1.12 -11.87 -3.52
CA PHE A 71 -1.94 -12.13 -2.35
C PHE A 71 -2.60 -10.82 -1.88
N GLU A 72 -3.72 -10.47 -2.48
CA GLU A 72 -4.39 -9.18 -2.30
C GLU A 72 -4.65 -8.83 -0.83
N ILE A 73 -5.17 -9.78 -0.05
CA ILE A 73 -5.47 -9.55 1.38
C ILE A 73 -4.18 -9.35 2.18
N THR A 74 -3.24 -10.28 2.03
CA THR A 74 -1.99 -10.26 2.80
C THR A 74 -1.15 -9.02 2.48
N GLY A 75 -0.99 -8.72 1.19
CA GLY A 75 -0.27 -7.53 0.75
C GLY A 75 -0.92 -6.24 1.21
N GLY A 76 -2.25 -6.15 1.11
CA GLY A 76 -3.00 -5.00 1.60
C GLY A 76 -2.87 -4.78 3.11
N ILE A 77 -2.92 -5.84 3.90
CA ILE A 77 -2.71 -5.78 5.36
C ILE A 77 -1.29 -5.32 5.68
N ILE A 78 -0.28 -5.86 5.00
CA ILE A 78 1.12 -5.45 5.21
C ILE A 78 1.30 -3.98 4.87
N MET A 79 0.74 -3.49 3.77
CA MET A 79 0.76 -2.06 3.42
C MET A 79 0.15 -1.19 4.50
N MET A 80 -1.04 -1.55 4.98
CA MET A 80 -1.74 -0.79 6.03
C MET A 80 -0.96 -0.78 7.34
N LEU A 81 -0.48 -1.95 7.80
CA LEU A 81 0.29 -2.07 9.05
C LEU A 81 1.61 -1.30 8.96
N SER A 82 2.31 -1.38 7.84
CA SER A 82 3.56 -0.65 7.64
C SER A 82 3.32 0.87 7.65
N THR A 83 2.26 1.33 7.01
CA THR A 83 1.90 2.75 6.99
C THR A 83 1.51 3.25 8.37
N LEU A 84 0.72 2.48 9.12
CA LEU A 84 0.38 2.82 10.51
C LEU A 84 1.59 2.82 11.43
N GLY A 85 2.51 1.87 11.24
CA GLY A 85 3.76 1.82 11.97
C GLY A 85 4.64 3.03 11.70
N MET A 86 4.75 3.45 10.44
CA MET A 86 5.46 4.66 10.05
C MET A 86 4.83 5.91 10.67
N ALA A 87 3.51 6.04 10.60
CA ALA A 87 2.78 7.16 11.19
C ALA A 87 2.97 7.22 12.70
N ALA A 88 2.91 6.08 13.39
CA ALA A 88 3.16 6.01 14.83
C ALA A 88 4.60 6.39 15.18
N PHE A 89 5.57 5.92 14.42
CA PHE A 89 6.98 6.25 14.61
C PHE A 89 7.22 7.77 14.50
N GLU A 90 6.71 8.40 13.44
CA GLU A 90 6.82 9.84 13.25
C GLU A 90 6.09 10.63 14.35
N PHE A 91 4.94 10.16 14.81
CA PHE A 91 4.20 10.79 15.89
C PHE A 91 4.98 10.79 17.22
N PHE A 92 5.66 9.69 17.53
CA PHE A 92 6.43 9.58 18.78
C PHE A 92 7.76 10.33 18.73
N GLU A 93 8.43 10.36 17.58
CA GLU A 93 9.71 11.06 17.43
C GLU A 93 9.56 12.54 17.11
N GLY A 94 8.57 12.92 16.33
CA GLY A 94 8.34 14.28 15.86
C GLY A 94 7.71 15.23 16.87
N GLY A 95 7.34 14.76 18.07
CA GLY A 95 6.84 15.59 19.17
C GLY A 95 5.65 16.49 18.81
N HIS A 96 4.48 15.92 18.60
CA HIS A 96 3.17 16.60 18.46
C HIS A 96 3.02 17.63 17.33
N SER A 97 4.05 17.89 16.55
CA SER A 97 3.94 18.79 15.43
C SER A 97 3.37 18.05 14.22
N GLU A 98 2.14 18.43 13.92
CA GLU A 98 1.53 18.29 12.61
C GLU A 98 0.99 16.88 12.25
N PHE A 99 0.04 16.44 13.07
CA PHE A 99 -0.84 15.32 12.74
C PHE A 99 -1.36 15.38 11.28
N HIS A 100 -1.52 16.59 10.72
CA HIS A 100 -1.89 16.80 9.33
C HIS A 100 -0.86 16.27 8.33
N GLU A 101 0.43 16.48 8.58
CA GLU A 101 1.50 16.01 7.70
C GLU A 101 1.55 14.47 7.68
N ILE A 102 1.47 13.87 8.87
CA ILE A 102 1.43 12.41 9.00
C ILE A 102 0.25 11.82 8.23
N LEU A 103 -0.94 12.44 8.31
CA LEU A 103 -2.12 12.01 7.57
C LEU A 103 -1.91 12.14 6.05
N ILE A 104 -1.39 13.26 5.58
CA ILE A 104 -1.16 13.51 4.15
C ILE A 104 -0.19 12.48 3.57
N ILE A 105 0.85 12.11 4.31
CA ILE A 105 1.83 11.13 3.89
C ILE A 105 1.26 9.70 3.92
N SER A 106 0.43 9.40 4.91
CA SER A 106 -0.12 8.04 5.13
C SER A 106 -1.29 7.69 4.21
N LEU A 107 -2.15 8.67 3.88
CA LEU A 107 -3.34 8.45 3.07
C LEU A 107 -3.07 7.78 1.71
N PRO A 108 -2.06 8.19 0.91
CA PRO A 108 -1.77 7.58 -0.38
C PRO A 108 -1.46 6.08 -0.32
N PHE A 109 -1.07 5.57 0.84
CA PHE A 109 -0.79 4.14 1.04
C PHE A 109 -1.92 3.38 1.70
N ILE A 110 -2.65 4.02 2.62
CA ILE A 110 -3.79 3.39 3.29
C ILE A 110 -4.90 3.10 2.28
N ILE A 111 -5.17 4.03 1.38
CA ILE A 111 -6.23 3.88 0.36
C ILE A 111 -6.01 2.64 -0.51
N PRO A 112 -4.87 2.45 -1.22
CA PRO A 112 -4.67 1.24 -2.01
C PRO A 112 -4.59 -0.01 -1.14
N GLY A 113 -4.01 0.05 0.06
CA GLY A 113 -3.97 -1.08 0.99
C GLY A 113 -5.37 -1.57 1.35
N LEU A 114 -6.27 -0.66 1.71
CA LEU A 114 -7.67 -0.96 1.98
C LEU A 114 -8.40 -1.52 0.76
N MET A 115 -8.16 -0.94 -0.41
CA MET A 115 -8.74 -1.42 -1.67
C MET A 115 -8.30 -2.85 -2.00
N PHE A 116 -7.04 -3.21 -1.78
CA PHE A 116 -6.56 -4.58 -1.96
C PHE A 116 -7.23 -5.56 -0.99
N VAL A 117 -7.40 -5.18 0.27
CA VAL A 117 -8.12 -6.01 1.26
C VAL A 117 -9.56 -6.24 0.81
N ILE A 118 -10.28 -5.20 0.41
CA ILE A 118 -11.66 -5.30 -0.06
C ILE A 118 -11.74 -6.21 -1.31
N THR A 119 -10.86 -6.01 -2.27
CA THR A 119 -10.78 -6.82 -3.49
C THR A 119 -10.54 -8.29 -3.18
N GLY A 120 -9.61 -8.58 -2.27
CA GLY A 120 -9.32 -9.95 -1.84
C GLY A 120 -10.47 -10.60 -1.10
N LEU A 121 -11.21 -9.86 -0.27
CA LEU A 121 -12.42 -10.34 0.41
C LEU A 121 -13.54 -10.64 -0.58
N MET A 122 -13.73 -9.79 -1.59
CA MET A 122 -14.69 -10.04 -2.66
C MET A 122 -14.37 -11.32 -3.42
N ALA A 123 -13.09 -11.56 -3.76
CA ALA A 123 -12.64 -12.77 -4.43
C ALA A 123 -12.91 -14.02 -3.58
N LYS A 124 -12.64 -13.93 -2.28
CA LYS A 124 -12.88 -15.04 -1.34
C LYS A 124 -14.37 -15.36 -1.21
N ASN A 125 -15.22 -14.35 -1.09
CA ASN A 125 -16.65 -14.54 -1.01
C ASN A 125 -17.24 -15.14 -2.29
N HIS A 126 -16.73 -14.73 -3.44
CA HIS A 126 -17.15 -15.29 -4.73
C HIS A 126 -16.82 -16.78 -4.83
N ARG A 127 -15.64 -17.20 -4.40
CA ARG A 127 -15.24 -18.61 -4.36
C ARG A 127 -16.15 -19.44 -3.43
N LYS A 128 -16.53 -18.90 -2.27
CA LYS A 128 -17.43 -19.59 -1.34
C LYS A 128 -18.82 -19.84 -1.91
N LYS A 129 -19.33 -18.94 -2.75
CA LYS A 129 -20.65 -19.10 -3.38
C LYS A 129 -20.66 -20.14 -4.50
N GLN A 130 -19.49 -20.51 -5.02
CA GLN A 130 -19.36 -21.49 -6.11
C GLN A 130 -19.06 -22.92 -5.63
N SER A 131 -18.73 -23.08 -4.36
CA SER A 131 -18.49 -24.41 -3.77
C SER A 131 -19.80 -25.01 -3.16
#